data_c95309ec8799f8d1987c0b880347c4d9
#
_entry.id   c95309ec8799f8d1987c0b880347c4d9
#
_cell.length_a   1.000
_cell.length_b   1.000
_cell.length_c   1.000
_cell.angle_alpha   90.00
_cell.angle_beta   90.00
_cell.angle_gamma   90.00
#
_symmetry.space_group_name_H-M   'P 1'
#
loop_
_entity.id
_entity.type
_entity.pdbx_description
1 polymer ?
#
loop_
_entity_poly.entity_id
_entity_poly.type
_entity_poly.pdbx_seq_one_letter_code
_entity_poly.pdbx_strand_id
1 'polypeptide(L)'
;MRYAVFHEKCFLYSHQAGDLTVRSFQSYRELIQGRESAASGGHPRDEQILMLDVLSPTMAVVKVRLRMFDSIVEDYLNLMKHEGRWLVFAKHYNRIGAA
;
A
#
# COMPACT_ATOMS: atom_id res chain seq x y z
N MET A 1 7.77 0.19 -2.06
CA MET A 1 6.92 1.38 -2.03
C MET A 1 7.38 2.36 -0.98
N ARG A 2 7.30 3.62 -1.27
CA ARG A 2 7.72 4.68 -0.36
C ARG A 2 6.49 5.34 0.25
N TYR A 3 6.48 5.50 1.56
CA TYR A 3 5.38 6.20 2.20
C TYR A 3 5.33 7.70 1.83
N ALA A 4 6.36 8.22 1.17
CA ALA A 4 6.37 9.60 0.68
C ALA A 4 5.31 9.89 -0.38
N VAL A 5 4.76 8.85 -1.03
CA VAL A 5 3.68 9.01 -2.00
C VAL A 5 2.29 8.98 -1.35
N PHE A 6 2.22 8.75 -0.05
CA PHE A 6 0.96 8.71 0.67
C PHE A 6 0.63 10.09 1.22
N HIS A 7 -0.66 10.46 1.14
CA HIS A 7 -1.14 11.65 1.81
C HIS A 7 -1.18 11.39 3.32
N GLU A 8 -0.89 12.40 4.12
CA GLU A 8 -0.86 12.26 5.59
C GLU A 8 -2.19 11.86 6.20
N LYS A 9 -3.30 12.12 5.50
CA LYS A 9 -4.65 11.74 5.93
C LYS A 9 -5.11 10.41 5.36
N CYS A 10 -4.20 9.65 4.75
CA CYS A 10 -4.51 8.36 4.18
C CYS A 10 -4.87 7.34 5.27
N PHE A 11 -5.83 6.46 4.95
CA PHE A 11 -6.14 5.31 5.76
C PHE A 11 -5.95 4.03 4.97
N LEU A 12 -5.58 2.97 5.67
CA LEU A 12 -5.33 1.66 5.12
C LEU A 12 -6.33 0.68 5.71
N TYR A 13 -6.89 -0.17 4.85
CA TYR A 13 -7.96 -1.09 5.21
C TYR A 13 -7.59 -2.51 4.82
N SER A 14 -7.89 -3.47 5.71
CA SER A 14 -7.75 -4.89 5.40
C SER A 14 -8.84 -5.67 6.11
N HIS A 15 -9.32 -6.72 5.47
CA HIS A 15 -10.29 -7.63 6.07
C HIS A 15 -9.81 -9.06 5.83
N GLN A 16 -9.38 -9.72 6.90
CA GLN A 16 -8.89 -11.09 6.83
C GLN A 16 -9.39 -11.90 8.01
N ALA A 17 -9.78 -13.14 7.74
CA ALA A 17 -10.26 -14.08 8.76
C ALA A 17 -11.38 -13.50 9.64
N GLY A 18 -12.24 -12.68 9.05
CA GLY A 18 -13.35 -12.06 9.77
C GLY A 18 -13.01 -10.78 10.50
N ASP A 19 -11.76 -10.37 10.49
CA ASP A 19 -11.32 -9.16 11.21
C ASP A 19 -11.08 -8.00 10.27
N LEU A 20 -11.66 -6.85 10.60
CA LEU A 20 -11.42 -5.60 9.91
C LEU A 20 -10.28 -4.85 10.57
N THR A 21 -9.26 -4.50 9.78
CA THR A 21 -8.16 -3.66 10.24
C THR A 21 -8.25 -2.32 9.55
N VAL A 22 -8.17 -1.24 10.33
CA VAL A 22 -8.10 0.13 9.83
C VAL A 22 -6.90 0.79 10.47
N ARG A 23 -5.99 1.31 9.64
CA ARG A 23 -4.78 1.98 10.13
C ARG A 23 -4.69 3.38 9.55
N SER A 24 -4.28 4.34 10.38
CA SER A 24 -3.90 5.65 9.87
C SER A 24 -2.57 5.57 9.14
N PHE A 25 -2.30 6.56 8.29
CA PHE A 25 -1.01 6.66 7.62
C PHE A 25 0.15 6.70 8.62
N GLN A 26 0.00 7.44 9.70
CA GLN A 26 1.07 7.54 10.71
C GLN A 26 1.38 6.19 11.34
N SER A 27 0.36 5.44 11.71
CA SER A 27 0.54 4.10 12.25
C SER A 27 1.21 3.16 11.26
N TYR A 28 0.80 3.23 9.99
CA TYR A 28 1.40 2.44 8.93
C TYR A 28 2.88 2.81 8.70
N ARG A 29 3.16 4.11 8.72
CA ARG A 29 4.52 4.61 8.55
C ARG A 29 5.46 4.06 9.61
N GLU A 30 5.03 4.07 10.86
CA GLU A 30 5.80 3.51 11.98
C GLU A 30 6.04 2.01 11.79
N LEU A 31 5.01 1.28 11.38
CA LEU A 31 5.12 -0.14 11.12
C LEU A 31 6.11 -0.44 10.00
N ILE A 32 6.07 0.30 8.91
CA ILE A 32 6.96 0.10 7.78
C ILE A 32 8.40 0.46 8.14
N GLN A 33 8.62 1.50 8.90
CA GLN A 33 9.96 1.85 9.36
C GLN A 33 10.57 0.74 10.20
N GLY A 34 9.78 0.16 11.11
CA GLY A 34 10.23 -0.97 11.91
C GLY A 34 10.55 -2.19 11.05
N ARG A 35 9.72 -2.49 10.06
CA ARG A 35 9.93 -3.62 9.15
C ARG A 35 11.16 -3.42 8.26
N GLU A 36 11.39 -2.23 7.76
CA GLU A 36 12.55 -1.93 6.94
C GLU A 36 13.85 -2.12 7.74
N SER A 37 13.86 -1.68 8.99
CA SER A 37 14.99 -1.91 9.88
C SER A 37 15.25 -3.40 10.09
N ALA A 38 14.20 -4.17 10.37
CA ALA A 38 14.32 -5.61 10.62
C ALA A 38 14.70 -6.37 9.35
N ALA A 39 14.26 -5.89 8.19
CA ALA A 39 14.44 -6.58 6.92
C ALA A 39 15.62 -6.07 6.11
N SER A 40 16.44 -5.20 6.66
CA SER A 40 17.59 -4.62 5.94
C SER A 40 18.60 -5.66 5.48
N GLY A 41 18.47 -6.90 5.92
CA GLY A 41 19.28 -8.03 5.48
C GLY A 41 18.84 -8.69 4.19
N GLY A 42 17.89 -8.12 3.43
CA GLY A 42 17.73 -8.52 2.05
C GLY A 42 16.55 -9.40 1.67
N HIS A 43 15.39 -9.18 2.24
CA HIS A 43 14.19 -9.80 1.68
C HIS A 43 13.88 -9.16 0.32
N PRO A 44 13.73 -9.94 -0.76
CA PRO A 44 13.42 -9.38 -2.06
C PRO A 44 12.04 -8.72 -2.07
N ARG A 45 11.92 -7.65 -2.84
CA ARG A 45 10.65 -6.98 -3.08
C ARG A 45 10.31 -7.11 -4.54
N ASP A 46 9.40 -8.03 -4.85
CA ASP A 46 8.87 -8.17 -6.18
C ASP A 46 7.55 -7.43 -6.24
N GLU A 47 7.51 -6.36 -7.01
CA GLU A 47 6.32 -5.54 -7.18
C GLU A 47 5.83 -5.62 -8.62
N GLN A 48 4.53 -5.82 -8.78
CA GLN A 48 3.89 -5.86 -10.09
C GLN A 48 2.67 -4.95 -10.09
N ILE A 49 2.59 -4.07 -11.06
CA ILE A 49 1.38 -3.30 -11.29
C ILE A 49 0.47 -4.16 -12.15
N LEU A 50 -0.64 -4.59 -11.57
CA LEU A 50 -1.60 -5.45 -12.24
C LEU A 50 -2.65 -4.66 -13.01
N MET A 51 -2.94 -3.45 -12.58
CA MET A 51 -3.95 -2.60 -13.18
C MET A 51 -3.67 -1.15 -12.86
N LEU A 52 -3.85 -0.28 -13.82
CA LEU A 52 -3.85 1.17 -13.64
C LEU A 52 -5.06 1.71 -14.36
N ASP A 53 -5.94 2.38 -13.64
CA ASP A 53 -7.13 3.01 -14.20
C ASP A 53 -7.15 4.48 -13.82
N VAL A 54 -7.05 5.34 -14.82
CA VAL A 54 -7.11 6.78 -14.65
C VAL A 54 -8.51 7.23 -14.97
N LEU A 55 -9.27 7.59 -13.94
CA LEU A 55 -10.70 7.93 -14.09
C LEU A 55 -10.91 9.38 -14.50
N SER A 56 -9.99 10.26 -14.15
CA SER A 56 -10.08 11.69 -14.45
C SER A 56 -8.69 12.32 -14.32
N PRO A 57 -8.53 13.61 -14.65
CA PRO A 57 -7.26 14.28 -14.41
C PRO A 57 -6.76 14.27 -12.97
N THR A 58 -7.65 13.96 -12.01
CA THR A 58 -7.30 14.00 -10.59
C THR A 58 -7.58 12.71 -9.83
N MET A 59 -8.08 11.66 -10.51
CA MET A 59 -8.43 10.40 -9.84
C MET A 59 -7.85 9.21 -10.59
N ALA A 60 -7.23 8.31 -9.85
CA ALA A 60 -6.71 7.06 -10.39
C ALA A 60 -6.80 5.94 -9.37
N VAL A 61 -6.86 4.71 -9.85
CA VAL A 61 -6.81 3.50 -9.04
C VAL A 61 -5.71 2.61 -9.58
N VAL A 62 -4.89 2.07 -8.69
CA VAL A 62 -3.80 1.16 -9.05
C VAL A 62 -3.96 -0.13 -8.26
N LYS A 63 -3.83 -1.26 -8.93
CA LYS A 63 -3.76 -2.56 -8.28
C LYS A 63 -2.33 -3.07 -8.37
N VAL A 64 -1.76 -3.41 -7.23
CA VAL A 64 -0.37 -3.87 -7.11
C VAL A 64 -0.34 -5.21 -6.40
N ARG A 65 0.52 -6.10 -6.90
CA ARG A 65 0.88 -7.32 -6.16
C ARG A 65 2.33 -7.19 -5.76
N LEU A 66 2.62 -7.50 -4.51
CA LEU A 66 3.99 -7.41 -4.01
C LEU A 66 4.29 -8.53 -3.03
N ARG A 67 5.57 -8.85 -2.97
CA ARG A 67 6.09 -9.75 -1.96
C ARG A 67 6.52 -8.92 -0.76
N MET A 68 6.06 -9.29 0.42
CA MET A 68 6.44 -8.65 1.66
C MET A 68 6.83 -9.74 2.65
N PHE A 69 8.13 -9.86 2.94
CA PHE A 69 8.68 -10.95 3.73
C PHE A 69 8.33 -12.30 3.09
N ASP A 70 7.59 -13.15 3.79
CA ASP A 70 7.18 -14.46 3.31
C ASP A 70 5.72 -14.49 2.80
N SER A 71 5.17 -13.34 2.53
CA SER A 71 3.79 -13.21 2.10
C SER A 71 3.67 -12.54 0.74
N ILE A 72 2.64 -12.93 0.01
CA ILE A 72 2.19 -12.21 -1.18
C ILE A 72 0.99 -11.38 -0.78
N VAL A 73 1.06 -10.09 -1.10
CA VAL A 73 0.02 -9.12 -0.75
C VAL A 73 -0.47 -8.43 -2.01
N GLU A 74 -1.76 -8.20 -2.09
CA GLU A 74 -2.35 -7.38 -3.14
C GLU A 74 -2.95 -6.11 -2.53
N ASP A 75 -2.66 -5.00 -3.18
CA ASP A 75 -3.11 -3.67 -2.77
C ASP A 75 -3.94 -3.04 -3.85
N TYR A 76 -5.05 -2.42 -3.47
CA TYR A 76 -5.73 -1.42 -4.27
C TYR A 76 -5.38 -0.05 -3.71
N LEU A 77 -4.79 0.81 -4.53
CA LEU A 77 -4.39 2.14 -4.13
C LEU A 77 -5.30 3.15 -4.81
N ASN A 78 -5.97 3.96 -4.00
CA ASN A 78 -6.80 5.05 -4.49
C ASN A 78 -6.00 6.34 -4.44
N LEU A 79 -5.79 6.94 -5.60
CA LEU A 79 -4.96 8.12 -5.74
C LEU A 79 -5.78 9.33 -6.15
N MET A 80 -5.36 10.48 -5.66
CA MET A 80 -5.86 11.78 -6.11
C MET A 80 -4.69 12.68 -6.42
N LYS A 81 -4.85 13.51 -7.44
CA LYS A 81 -3.88 14.57 -7.71
C LYS A 81 -4.21 15.76 -6.83
N HIS A 82 -3.28 16.10 -5.97
CA HIS A 82 -3.43 17.18 -5.01
C HIS A 82 -2.19 18.07 -5.08
N GLU A 83 -2.40 19.35 -5.31
CA GLU A 83 -1.30 20.32 -5.44
C GLU A 83 -0.25 19.88 -6.47
N GLY A 84 -0.71 19.36 -7.60
CA GLY A 84 0.15 18.94 -8.69
C GLY A 84 0.83 17.60 -8.51
N ARG A 85 0.50 16.85 -7.46
CA ARG A 85 1.13 15.57 -7.14
C ARG A 85 0.10 14.47 -6.97
N TRP A 86 0.42 13.29 -7.48
CA TRP A 86 -0.40 12.10 -7.25
C TRP A 86 -0.08 11.51 -5.87
N LEU A 87 -1.10 11.39 -5.03
CA LEU A 87 -0.95 10.91 -3.66
C LEU A 87 -1.99 9.81 -3.38
N VAL A 88 -1.59 8.80 -2.61
CA VAL A 88 -2.49 7.74 -2.15
C VAL A 88 -3.32 8.26 -0.98
N PHE A 89 -4.63 8.25 -1.13
CA PHE A 89 -5.57 8.66 -0.08
C PHE A 89 -6.18 7.48 0.66
N ALA A 90 -6.24 6.30 0.02
CA ALA A 90 -6.74 5.10 0.67
C ALA A 90 -6.05 3.89 0.07
N LYS A 91 -5.76 2.92 0.92
CA LYS A 91 -5.18 1.64 0.52
C LYS A 91 -6.04 0.53 1.08
N HIS A 92 -6.46 -0.38 0.21
CA HIS A 92 -7.13 -1.62 0.60
C HIS A 92 -6.17 -2.75 0.25
N TYR A 93 -5.84 -3.58 1.23
CA TYR A 93 -4.82 -4.61 1.03
C TYR A 93 -5.21 -5.92 1.72
N ASN A 94 -4.76 -7.03 1.16
CA ASN A 94 -4.92 -8.34 1.77
C ASN A 94 -3.74 -9.24 1.42
N ARG A 95 -3.38 -10.09 2.37
CA ARG A 95 -2.47 -11.19 2.11
C ARG A 95 -3.22 -12.26 1.33
N ILE A 96 -2.64 -12.70 0.20
CA ILE A 96 -3.29 -13.70 -0.64
C ILE A 96 -2.61 -15.07 -0.56
N GLY A 97 -1.43 -15.16 0.03
CA GLY A 97 -0.75 -16.43 0.18
C GLY A 97 0.66 -16.28 0.70
N ALA A 98 1.33 -17.41 0.79
CA ALA A 98 2.75 -17.45 1.13
C ALA A 98 3.59 -17.18 -0.11
N ALA A 99 4.72 -16.56 0.11
CA ALA A 99 5.70 -16.34 -0.96
C ALA A 99 6.49 -17.61 -1.24
#